data_83beec161034e803a423ff26cf70c6c9
#
_entry.id   83beec161034e803a423ff26cf70c6c9
#
_cell.length_a   1.000
_cell.length_b   1.000
_cell.length_c   1.000
_cell.angle_alpha   90.00
_cell.angle_beta   90.00
_cell.angle_gamma   90.00
#
_symmetry.space_group_name_H-M   'P 1'
#
loop_
_entity.id
_entity.type
_entity.pdbx_description
1 polymer ?
#
loop_
_entity_poly.entity_id
_entity_poly.type
_entity_poly.pdbx_seq_one_letter_code
_entity_poly.pdbx_strand_id
1 'polypeptide(L)'
;MKIHEFITEGASMIPYFKTEKVWDGEKRTVYSFPDAWTKDKDLETPYMSNASMREFLSGLGYPADFEDMSAVPIDEFIGVTTQWLKQHIDKRSPEEPTTVDKQPGGPTIISGGKAEGWMNRQVKHHNELARKIKAKYPEVTHVGFN
;
A
#
# COMPACT_ATOMS: atom_id res chain seq x y z
N MET A 1 0.48 -19.69 -19.94
CA MET A 1 0.41 -18.72 -18.85
C MET A 1 -0.73 -19.09 -17.92
N LYS A 2 -0.45 -19.14 -16.66
CA LYS A 2 -1.43 -19.55 -15.67
C LYS A 2 -2.30 -18.36 -15.28
N ILE A 3 -3.61 -18.54 -15.28
CA ILE A 3 -4.57 -17.45 -14.99
C ILE A 3 -4.32 -16.82 -13.61
N HIS A 4 -3.91 -17.60 -12.63
CA HIS A 4 -3.64 -17.08 -11.30
C HIS A 4 -2.42 -16.15 -11.21
N GLU A 5 -1.53 -16.16 -12.19
CA GLU A 5 -0.41 -15.20 -12.25
C GLU A 5 -0.88 -13.77 -12.49
N PHE A 6 -2.00 -13.59 -13.18
CA PHE A 6 -2.63 -12.27 -13.33
C PHE A 6 -3.33 -11.82 -12.06
N ILE A 7 -3.92 -12.76 -11.33
CA ILE A 7 -4.68 -12.47 -10.12
C ILE A 7 -3.74 -12.10 -8.98
N THR A 8 -2.49 -12.59 -9.01
CA THR A 8 -1.48 -12.30 -7.98
C THR A 8 -0.73 -10.99 -8.21
N GLU A 9 -0.90 -10.33 -9.37
CA GLU A 9 -0.35 -8.99 -9.59
C GLU A 9 -1.10 -7.95 -8.76
N GLY A 10 -0.51 -7.58 -7.65
CA GLY A 10 -1.08 -6.62 -6.74
C GLY A 10 -0.09 -6.23 -5.68
N ALA A 11 -0.55 -5.45 -4.74
CA ALA A 11 0.28 -4.90 -3.70
C ALA A 11 -0.44 -4.87 -2.36
N SER A 12 0.36 -4.91 -1.30
CA SER A 12 -0.09 -4.70 0.07
C SER A 12 0.94 -3.85 0.81
N MET A 13 0.53 -3.26 1.92
CA MET A 13 1.46 -2.54 2.79
C MET A 13 2.36 -3.54 3.53
N ILE A 14 3.66 -3.32 3.49
CA ILE A 14 4.66 -4.18 4.12
C ILE A 14 5.47 -3.37 5.13
N PRO A 15 5.60 -3.85 6.38
CA PRO A 15 6.44 -3.19 7.37
C PRO A 15 7.92 -3.51 7.14
N TYR A 16 8.75 -2.49 7.25
CA TYR A 16 10.21 -2.64 7.12
C TYR A 16 10.94 -1.98 8.28
N PHE A 17 12.11 -2.51 8.60
CA PHE A 17 13.10 -1.84 9.42
C PHE A 17 14.42 -1.73 8.67
N LYS A 18 15.15 -0.68 8.99
CA LYS A 18 16.40 -0.33 8.33
C LYS A 18 17.56 -1.03 9.01
N THR A 19 18.36 -1.77 8.25
CA THR A 19 19.59 -2.38 8.76
C THR A 19 20.76 -1.96 7.90
N GLU A 20 21.97 -1.89 8.50
CA GLU A 20 23.20 -1.69 7.76
C GLU A 20 23.89 -3.02 7.57
N LYS A 21 24.24 -3.36 6.34
CA LYS A 21 25.05 -4.53 6.01
C LYS A 21 26.33 -4.10 5.33
N VAL A 22 27.43 -4.74 5.70
CA VAL A 22 28.73 -4.54 5.06
C VAL A 22 28.86 -5.56 3.94
N TRP A 23 29.07 -5.06 2.72
CA TRP A 23 29.25 -5.88 1.54
C TRP A 23 30.51 -5.41 0.82
N ASP A 24 31.51 -6.30 0.70
CA ASP A 24 32.82 -5.97 0.11
C ASP A 24 33.49 -4.71 0.68
N GLY A 25 33.36 -4.49 2.01
CA GLY A 25 33.90 -3.31 2.68
C GLY A 25 33.03 -2.06 2.58
N GLU A 26 31.94 -2.09 1.84
CA GLU A 26 30.97 -0.98 1.73
C GLU A 26 29.77 -1.19 2.64
N LYS A 27 29.41 -0.15 3.37
CA LYS A 27 28.18 -0.13 4.15
C LYS A 27 26.98 0.14 3.25
N ARG A 28 26.01 -0.77 3.24
CA ARG A 28 24.76 -0.60 2.51
C ARG A 28 23.59 -0.64 3.46
N THR A 29 22.63 0.24 3.23
CA THR A 29 21.36 0.22 3.92
C THR A 29 20.44 -0.81 3.26
N VAL A 30 19.90 -1.70 4.07
CA VAL A 30 18.97 -2.74 3.61
C VAL A 30 17.68 -2.63 4.41
N TYR A 31 16.55 -2.75 3.74
CA TYR A 31 15.24 -2.84 4.38
C TYR A 31 14.85 -4.30 4.54
N SER A 32 14.56 -4.69 5.76
CA SER A 32 14.13 -6.05 6.11
C SER A 32 12.78 -5.99 6.83
N PHE A 33 11.97 -7.02 6.69
CA PHE A 33 10.70 -7.10 7.42
C PHE A 33 10.84 -8.05 8.62
N PRO A 34 10.04 -7.83 9.69
CA PRO A 34 10.05 -8.73 10.84
C PRO A 34 9.57 -10.13 10.45
N ASP A 35 10.31 -11.18 10.82
CA ASP A 35 9.95 -12.56 10.48
C ASP A 35 8.58 -12.97 11.01
N ALA A 36 8.26 -12.53 12.22
CA ALA A 36 6.99 -12.85 12.86
C ALA A 36 5.78 -12.20 12.16
N TRP A 37 5.98 -11.12 11.42
CA TRP A 37 4.89 -10.43 10.71
C TRP A 37 4.22 -11.32 9.67
N THR A 38 4.96 -12.13 8.96
CA THR A 38 4.43 -13.01 7.90
C THR A 38 3.38 -14.00 8.41
N LYS A 39 3.39 -14.28 9.72
CA LYS A 39 2.47 -15.21 10.39
C LYS A 39 1.39 -14.50 11.21
N ASP A 40 1.42 -13.18 11.25
CA ASP A 40 0.52 -12.39 12.07
C ASP A 40 -0.74 -12.01 11.29
N LYS A 41 -1.79 -12.79 11.48
CA LYS A 41 -3.07 -12.58 10.79
C LYS A 41 -3.79 -11.30 11.23
N ASP A 42 -3.53 -10.81 12.44
CA ASP A 42 -4.16 -9.58 12.95
C ASP A 42 -3.62 -8.33 12.27
N LEU A 43 -2.45 -8.43 11.64
CA LEU A 43 -1.78 -7.33 10.95
C LEU A 43 -1.73 -7.55 9.43
N GLU A 44 -2.53 -8.45 8.92
CA GLU A 44 -2.62 -8.70 7.49
C GLU A 44 -3.28 -7.52 6.78
N THR A 45 -2.55 -6.92 5.85
CA THR A 45 -3.07 -5.81 5.07
C THR A 45 -3.87 -6.32 3.87
N PRO A 46 -4.94 -5.60 3.49
CA PRO A 46 -5.70 -6.02 2.32
C PRO A 46 -4.82 -5.94 1.07
N TYR A 47 -4.93 -6.98 0.27
CA TYR A 47 -4.30 -7.05 -1.02
C TYR A 47 -5.16 -6.31 -2.03
N MET A 48 -4.56 -5.41 -2.79
CA MET A 48 -5.28 -4.70 -3.84
C MET A 48 -4.48 -4.73 -5.15
N SER A 49 -5.17 -4.51 -6.25
CA SER A 49 -4.50 -4.43 -7.55
C SER A 49 -3.48 -3.31 -7.60
N ASN A 50 -2.49 -3.41 -8.49
CA ASN A 50 -1.50 -2.34 -8.66
C ASN A 50 -2.16 -1.01 -9.01
N ALA A 51 -3.20 -1.03 -9.85
CA ALA A 51 -3.95 0.18 -10.21
C ALA A 51 -4.64 0.81 -8.99
N SER A 52 -5.28 0.00 -8.15
CA SER A 52 -5.91 0.48 -6.93
C SER A 52 -4.89 1.02 -5.92
N MET A 53 -3.73 0.37 -5.81
CA MET A 53 -2.66 0.84 -4.93
C MET A 53 -2.13 2.20 -5.40
N ARG A 54 -1.93 2.40 -6.69
CA ARG A 54 -1.53 3.70 -7.26
C ARG A 54 -2.54 4.79 -6.97
N GLU A 55 -3.83 4.49 -7.14
CA GLU A 55 -4.90 5.43 -6.80
C GLU A 55 -4.90 5.78 -5.31
N PHE A 56 -4.75 4.79 -4.45
CA PHE A 56 -4.67 4.99 -3.01
C PHE A 56 -3.51 5.91 -2.64
N LEU A 57 -2.30 5.61 -3.12
CA LEU A 57 -1.11 6.40 -2.83
C LEU A 57 -1.17 7.80 -3.44
N SER A 58 -1.67 7.92 -4.67
CA SER A 58 -1.87 9.21 -5.32
C SER A 58 -2.88 10.08 -4.57
N GLY A 59 -3.95 9.48 -4.07
CA GLY A 59 -4.94 10.18 -3.25
C GLY A 59 -4.39 10.71 -1.93
N LEU A 60 -3.31 10.10 -1.42
CA LEU A 60 -2.58 10.56 -0.24
C LEU A 60 -1.51 11.62 -0.57
N GLY A 61 -1.28 11.90 -1.86
CA GLY A 61 -0.25 12.83 -2.31
C GLY A 61 1.10 12.20 -2.59
N TYR A 62 1.20 10.87 -2.60
CA TYR A 62 2.43 10.17 -2.97
C TYR A 62 2.53 10.02 -4.49
N PRO A 63 3.75 9.86 -5.03
CA PRO A 63 3.93 9.63 -6.47
C PRO A 63 3.15 8.40 -6.96
N ALA A 64 2.58 8.51 -8.16
CA ALA A 64 1.84 7.40 -8.77
C ALA A 64 2.77 6.26 -9.25
N ASP A 65 4.06 6.52 -9.37
CA ASP A 65 5.07 5.52 -9.70
C ASP A 65 5.52 4.82 -8.44
N PHE A 66 4.92 3.69 -8.18
CA PHE A 66 5.17 2.97 -6.96
C PHE A 66 6.37 2.03 -7.01
N GLU A 67 7.04 1.90 -8.13
CA GLU A 67 8.35 1.28 -8.22
C GLU A 67 9.41 2.10 -7.46
N ASP A 68 9.25 3.42 -7.43
CA ASP A 68 10.12 4.33 -6.69
C ASP A 68 9.76 4.43 -5.21
N MET A 69 8.61 3.91 -4.80
CA MET A 69 8.18 3.90 -3.40
C MET A 69 8.62 2.63 -2.69
N SER A 70 9.92 2.43 -2.57
CA SER A 70 10.45 1.27 -1.86
C SER A 70 10.11 1.29 -0.37
N ALA A 71 10.14 2.45 0.26
CA ALA A 71 9.76 2.58 1.67
C ALA A 71 9.49 4.03 2.06
N VAL A 72 8.45 4.24 2.85
CA VAL A 72 8.07 5.53 3.44
C VAL A 72 8.22 5.42 4.95
N PRO A 73 8.76 6.44 5.66
CA PRO A 73 8.80 6.40 7.11
C PRO A 73 7.41 6.16 7.71
N ILE A 74 7.31 5.20 8.63
CA ILE A 74 6.01 4.81 9.18
C ILE A 74 5.32 5.97 9.91
N ASP A 75 6.08 6.80 10.61
CA ASP A 75 5.54 7.96 11.32
C ASP A 75 4.99 9.02 10.34
N GLU A 76 5.67 9.21 9.21
CA GLU A 76 5.17 10.07 8.14
C GLU A 76 3.88 9.53 7.56
N PHE A 77 3.83 8.24 7.26
CA PHE A 77 2.62 7.59 6.73
C PHE A 77 1.43 7.72 7.69
N ILE A 78 1.66 7.48 8.98
CA ILE A 78 0.62 7.67 10.01
C ILE A 78 0.16 9.13 10.03
N GLY A 79 1.08 10.08 9.97
CA GLY A 79 0.76 11.51 9.94
C GLY A 79 -0.05 11.92 8.70
N VAL A 80 0.37 11.48 7.52
CA VAL A 80 -0.31 11.75 6.25
C VAL A 80 -1.73 11.19 6.23
N THR A 81 -1.88 9.93 6.65
CA THR A 81 -3.20 9.29 6.69
C THR A 81 -4.12 9.90 7.75
N THR A 82 -3.59 10.27 8.91
CA THR A 82 -4.34 10.98 9.94
C THR A 82 -4.85 12.33 9.44
N GLN A 83 -3.98 13.10 8.77
CA GLN A 83 -4.34 14.40 8.21
C GLN A 83 -5.40 14.27 7.11
N TRP A 84 -5.24 13.27 6.24
CA TRP A 84 -6.21 13.00 5.19
C TRP A 84 -7.60 12.70 5.79
N LEU A 85 -7.66 11.87 6.83
CA LEU A 85 -8.91 11.52 7.51
C LEU A 85 -9.57 12.76 8.13
N LYS A 86 -8.81 13.65 8.73
CA LYS A 86 -9.34 14.91 9.28
C LYS A 86 -9.92 15.83 8.21
N GLN A 87 -9.27 15.90 7.06
CA GLN A 87 -9.72 16.73 5.95
C GLN A 87 -10.96 16.17 5.24
N HIS A 88 -11.22 14.87 5.39
CA HIS A 88 -12.31 14.17 4.70
C HIS A 88 -13.35 13.58 5.64
N ILE A 89 -13.46 14.12 6.86
CA ILE A 89 -14.38 13.59 7.87
C ILE A 89 -15.83 13.59 7.39
N ASP A 90 -16.23 14.62 6.62
CA ASP A 90 -17.57 14.78 6.05
C ASP A 90 -17.60 14.60 4.52
N LYS A 91 -16.50 14.12 3.95
CA LYS A 91 -16.36 13.97 2.50
C LYS A 91 -16.03 12.53 2.15
N ARG A 92 -16.93 11.87 1.45
CA ARG A 92 -16.69 10.52 0.95
C ARG A 92 -16.21 10.56 -0.49
N SER A 93 -15.27 9.69 -0.84
CA SER A 93 -14.86 9.52 -2.22
C SER A 93 -16.05 9.07 -3.06
N PRO A 94 -16.19 9.57 -4.31
CA PRO A 94 -17.33 9.24 -5.14
C PRO A 94 -17.27 7.77 -5.60
N GLU A 95 -18.44 7.23 -5.89
CA GLU A 95 -18.54 5.93 -6.56
C GLU A 95 -17.91 6.02 -7.94
N GLU A 96 -17.06 5.05 -8.25
CA GLU A 96 -16.48 4.89 -9.57
C GLU A 96 -17.08 3.65 -10.25
N PRO A 97 -17.92 3.81 -11.28
CA PRO A 97 -18.48 2.67 -11.99
C PRO A 97 -17.39 1.89 -12.71
N THR A 98 -17.59 0.58 -12.83
CA THR A 98 -16.68 -0.28 -13.56
C THR A 98 -16.72 0.07 -15.04
N THR A 99 -15.58 0.36 -15.63
CA THR A 99 -15.43 0.53 -17.08
C THR A 99 -14.67 -0.64 -17.66
N VAL A 100 -15.17 -1.16 -18.79
CA VAL A 100 -14.53 -2.25 -19.51
C VAL A 100 -14.16 -1.72 -20.88
N ASP A 101 -12.89 -1.67 -21.18
CA ASP A 101 -12.37 -1.26 -22.48
C ASP A 101 -11.83 -2.48 -23.21
N LYS A 102 -12.56 -2.90 -24.26
CA LYS A 102 -12.17 -4.02 -25.12
C LYS A 102 -11.53 -3.49 -26.38
N GLN A 103 -10.23 -3.72 -26.50
CA GLN A 103 -9.51 -3.38 -27.71
C GLN A 103 -9.49 -4.55 -28.68
N PRO A 104 -9.84 -4.36 -29.97
CA PRO A 104 -9.76 -5.42 -30.97
C PRO A 104 -8.34 -5.99 -31.06
N GLY A 105 -8.19 -7.29 -30.79
CA GLY A 105 -6.89 -7.96 -30.80
C GLY A 105 -5.96 -7.60 -29.63
N GLY A 106 -6.46 -6.86 -28.63
CA GLY A 106 -5.69 -6.44 -27.45
C GLY A 106 -6.32 -6.88 -26.14
N PRO A 107 -5.69 -6.54 -25.01
CA PRO A 107 -6.20 -6.90 -23.69
C PRO A 107 -7.49 -6.15 -23.36
N THR A 108 -8.34 -6.78 -22.56
CA THR A 108 -9.49 -6.12 -21.93
C THR A 108 -9.00 -5.36 -20.70
N ILE A 109 -9.25 -4.06 -20.66
CA ILE A 109 -8.91 -3.21 -19.52
C ILE A 109 -10.16 -2.97 -18.69
N ILE A 110 -10.12 -3.40 -17.44
CA ILE A 110 -11.17 -3.16 -16.46
C ILE A 110 -10.65 -2.15 -15.45
N SER A 111 -11.36 -1.04 -15.29
CA SER A 111 -10.99 0.02 -14.35
C SER A 111 -12.21 0.54 -13.58
N GLY A 112 -11.96 1.20 -12.45
CA GLY A 112 -13.00 1.71 -11.58
C GLY A 112 -13.60 0.60 -10.71
N GLY A 113 -14.91 0.59 -10.56
CA GLY A 113 -15.63 -0.40 -9.74
C GLY A 113 -15.48 -0.19 -8.25
N LYS A 114 -15.24 1.04 -7.80
CA LYS A 114 -15.11 1.39 -6.40
C LYS A 114 -16.40 2.00 -5.87
N ALA A 115 -16.88 1.49 -4.73
CA ALA A 115 -18.03 2.05 -4.05
C ALA A 115 -17.71 3.40 -3.42
N GLU A 116 -18.75 4.21 -3.19
CA GLU A 116 -18.61 5.45 -2.45
C GLU A 116 -17.90 5.23 -1.11
N GLY A 117 -16.96 6.09 -0.78
CA GLY A 117 -16.18 6.00 0.45
C GLY A 117 -15.06 4.95 0.42
N TRP A 118 -14.74 4.39 -0.75
CA TRP A 118 -13.65 3.42 -0.87
C TRP A 118 -12.33 3.98 -0.33
N MET A 119 -11.97 5.18 -0.75
CA MET A 119 -10.73 5.83 -0.30
C MET A 119 -10.73 6.06 1.21
N ASN A 120 -11.86 6.51 1.76
CA ASN A 120 -12.02 6.73 3.20
C ASN A 120 -11.77 5.45 3.99
N ARG A 121 -12.33 4.33 3.54
CA ARG A 121 -12.13 3.03 4.19
C ARG A 121 -10.68 2.54 4.07
N GLN A 122 -10.06 2.71 2.92
CA GLN A 122 -8.66 2.30 2.72
C GLN A 122 -7.70 3.11 3.59
N VAL A 123 -7.87 4.43 3.63
CA VAL A 123 -7.02 5.30 4.46
C VAL A 123 -7.18 4.97 5.94
N LYS A 124 -8.41 4.80 6.41
CA LYS A 124 -8.69 4.44 7.80
C LYS A 124 -8.05 3.10 8.17
N HIS A 125 -8.25 2.10 7.33
CA HIS A 125 -7.74 0.74 7.56
C HIS A 125 -6.22 0.71 7.61
N HIS A 126 -5.55 1.34 6.65
CA HIS A 126 -4.09 1.40 6.60
C HIS A 126 -3.50 2.24 7.74
N ASN A 127 -4.15 3.32 8.14
CA ASN A 127 -3.74 4.10 9.30
C ASN A 127 -3.78 3.25 10.57
N GLU A 128 -4.88 2.55 10.81
CA GLU A 128 -5.04 1.67 11.97
C GLU A 128 -4.01 0.55 11.97
N LEU A 129 -3.77 -0.08 10.84
CA LEU A 129 -2.76 -1.14 10.70
C LEU A 129 -1.34 -0.62 10.93
N ALA A 130 -0.99 0.54 10.38
CA ALA A 130 0.32 1.13 10.60
C ALA A 130 0.57 1.42 12.09
N ARG A 131 -0.43 1.91 12.80
CA ARG A 131 -0.35 2.13 14.24
C ARG A 131 -0.19 0.83 15.02
N LYS A 132 -0.91 -0.22 14.66
CA LYS A 132 -0.78 -1.55 15.27
C LYS A 132 0.58 -2.17 15.01
N ILE A 133 1.07 -2.06 13.78
CA ILE A 133 2.41 -2.54 13.40
C ILE A 133 3.47 -1.87 14.25
N LYS A 134 3.42 -0.55 14.36
CA LYS A 134 4.39 0.19 15.17
C LYS A 134 4.34 -0.18 16.64
N ALA A 135 3.14 -0.41 17.19
CA ALA A 135 2.98 -0.81 18.58
C ALA A 135 3.51 -2.23 18.85
N LYS A 136 3.27 -3.16 17.92
CA LYS A 136 3.68 -4.57 18.08
C LYS A 136 5.13 -4.81 17.67
N TYR A 137 5.61 -4.10 16.67
CA TYR A 137 6.98 -4.20 16.16
C TYR A 137 7.67 -2.83 16.23
N PRO A 138 8.14 -2.40 17.42
CA PRO A 138 8.74 -1.07 17.58
C PRO A 138 9.99 -0.84 16.73
N GLU A 139 10.64 -1.89 16.26
CA GLU A 139 11.80 -1.83 15.36
C GLU A 139 11.43 -1.40 13.94
N VAL A 140 10.16 -1.47 13.56
CA VAL A 140 9.70 -1.04 12.24
C VAL A 140 9.82 0.47 12.11
N THR A 141 10.53 0.91 11.08
CA THR A 141 10.77 2.33 10.79
C THR A 141 10.07 2.81 9.53
N HIS A 142 9.75 1.89 8.62
CA HIS A 142 9.21 2.19 7.30
C HIS A 142 8.07 1.25 6.91
N VAL A 143 7.23 1.68 6.00
CA VAL A 143 6.26 0.84 5.30
C VAL A 143 6.48 0.96 3.81
N GLY A 144 6.39 -0.15 3.11
CA GLY A 144 6.45 -0.22 1.65
C GLY A 144 5.14 -0.74 1.10
N PHE A 145 4.97 -0.65 -0.23
CA PHE A 145 3.74 -1.03 -0.91
C PHE A 145 4.09 -1.89 -2.13
N ASN A 146 4.07 -3.19 -1.92
CA ASN A 146 4.42 -4.18 -2.95
C ASN A 146 3.37 -5.28 -3.07
#